data_6e419d11c25dfd469086a1dcf4431817
#
_entry.id   6e419d11c25dfd469086a1dcf4431817
#
_cell.length_a   1.000
_cell.length_b   1.000
_cell.length_c   1.000
_cell.angle_alpha   90.00
_cell.angle_beta   90.00
_cell.angle_gamma   90.00
#
_symmetry.space_group_name_H-M   'P 1'
#
loop_
_entity.id
_entity.type
_entity.pdbx_description
1 polymer ?
#
loop_
_entity_poly.entity_id
_entity_poly.type
_entity_poly.pdbx_seq_one_letter_code
_entity_poly.pdbx_strand_id
1 'polypeptide(L)'
;MRVALVHDWLVGRRGGETVLEALVRLFPASEIFTLLHQPGSLPGPIESRPIHVSPLQHVPGVVRHYRSLLPLMPWAVGRLDVRGFDLVVSTSHCVAKGIPVPKGIPHLAYVFAPMRYMWDLFDEYFAPGRARWPVRLGARALRPWLQAWDRRTSALPDAMLADSEHVARRIARAWGRTVEVVYPPVDVERFASGELGRGEGGYFLWVGALAPYKRLDVALEAFRRLGAPLWVAGEGQDRVRLQRGRPPSVRWLGAVPDAELPALYRGARALVFPGEEDFGIVPLEALASGRPVLALGRGGALETVTPETGIFFPEPTAEALVEAVRRFDVFERTFHPEAARARALQFGPERFAAGIRAAVAALLARPRAASPVPW
;
A
#
# COMPACT_ATOMS: atom_id res chain seq x y z
N MET A 1 -23.84 -16.58 3.81
CA MET A 1 -22.65 -16.36 4.65
C MET A 1 -22.54 -14.86 4.89
N ARG A 2 -22.68 -14.41 6.13
CA ARG A 2 -22.47 -13.01 6.57
C ARG A 2 -20.99 -12.82 6.82
N VAL A 3 -20.38 -11.82 6.19
CA VAL A 3 -18.94 -11.56 6.29
C VAL A 3 -18.71 -10.21 6.96
N ALA A 4 -17.87 -10.18 8.00
CA ALA A 4 -17.34 -8.96 8.56
C ALA A 4 -16.00 -8.61 7.91
N LEU A 5 -15.94 -7.47 7.24
CA LEU A 5 -14.70 -6.92 6.69
C LEU A 5 -14.13 -5.91 7.70
N VAL A 6 -12.92 -6.16 8.19
CA VAL A 6 -12.27 -5.30 9.19
C VAL A 6 -11.13 -4.54 8.54
N HIS A 7 -11.13 -3.21 8.65
CA HIS A 7 -10.09 -2.35 8.08
C HIS A 7 -9.58 -1.35 9.11
N ASP A 8 -8.30 -0.96 9.04
CA ASP A 8 -7.70 -0.12 10.08
C ASP A 8 -8.41 1.23 10.23
N TRP A 9 -8.59 1.99 9.14
CA TRP A 9 -9.33 3.27 9.11
C TRP A 9 -9.77 3.64 7.69
N LEU A 10 -10.85 4.39 7.59
CA LEU A 10 -11.50 4.80 6.34
C LEU A 10 -11.55 6.35 6.27
N VAL A 11 -10.41 6.96 5.95
CA VAL A 11 -10.25 8.44 5.95
C VAL A 11 -9.72 8.99 4.61
N GLY A 12 -9.88 8.23 3.55
CA GLY A 12 -9.46 8.58 2.18
C GLY A 12 -8.95 7.37 1.41
N ARG A 13 -9.07 7.41 0.08
CA ARG A 13 -8.70 6.30 -0.80
C ARG A 13 -7.18 6.18 -0.96
N ARG A 14 -6.66 4.98 -0.73
CA ARG A 14 -5.26 4.57 -0.94
C ARG A 14 -5.24 3.11 -1.41
N GLY A 15 -4.05 2.49 -1.51
CA GLY A 15 -3.92 1.10 -1.95
C GLY A 15 -4.68 0.07 -1.09
N GLY A 16 -4.74 0.28 0.23
CA GLY A 16 -5.50 -0.60 1.13
C GLY A 16 -7.00 -0.59 0.89
N GLU A 17 -7.56 0.57 0.61
CA GLU A 17 -8.98 0.73 0.33
C GLU A 17 -9.37 0.16 -1.04
N THR A 18 -8.42 0.06 -1.99
CA THR A 18 -8.64 -0.67 -3.25
C THR A 18 -8.81 -2.18 -3.00
N VAL A 19 -8.04 -2.74 -2.08
CA VAL A 19 -8.22 -4.14 -1.64
C VAL A 19 -9.56 -4.33 -0.92
N LEU A 20 -9.94 -3.41 -0.03
CA LEU A 20 -11.23 -3.46 0.65
C LEU A 20 -12.39 -3.37 -0.35
N GLU A 21 -12.31 -2.50 -1.35
CA GLU A 21 -13.31 -2.41 -2.42
C GLU A 21 -13.47 -3.72 -3.18
N ALA A 22 -12.37 -4.40 -3.52
CA ALA A 22 -12.40 -5.71 -4.16
C ALA A 22 -13.04 -6.77 -3.24
N LEU A 23 -12.76 -6.75 -1.95
CA LEU A 23 -13.40 -7.64 -0.97
C LEU A 23 -14.90 -7.36 -0.82
N VAL A 24 -15.32 -6.10 -0.83
CA VAL A 24 -16.75 -5.73 -0.82
C VAL A 24 -17.47 -6.27 -2.06
N ARG A 25 -16.84 -6.22 -3.22
CA ARG A 25 -17.39 -6.82 -4.46
C ARG A 25 -17.44 -8.34 -4.39
N LEU A 26 -16.44 -8.96 -3.76
CA LEU A 26 -16.38 -10.42 -3.59
C LEU A 26 -17.40 -10.93 -2.57
N PHE A 27 -17.73 -10.13 -1.55
CA PHE A 27 -18.68 -10.42 -0.48
C PHE A 27 -19.81 -9.37 -0.44
N PRO A 28 -20.81 -9.44 -1.34
CA PRO A 28 -21.81 -8.38 -1.50
C PRO A 28 -22.69 -8.14 -0.28
N ALA A 29 -22.83 -9.11 0.62
CA ALA A 29 -23.59 -9.00 1.87
C ALA A 29 -22.70 -8.69 3.09
N SER A 30 -21.48 -8.16 2.87
CA SER A 30 -20.57 -7.82 3.96
C SER A 30 -20.91 -6.53 4.66
N GLU A 31 -20.53 -6.44 5.94
CA GLU A 31 -20.53 -5.23 6.74
C GLU A 31 -19.07 -4.87 7.08
N ILE A 32 -18.78 -3.58 7.23
CA ILE A 32 -17.41 -3.08 7.43
C ILE A 32 -17.25 -2.63 8.88
N PHE A 33 -16.12 -3.02 9.48
CA PHE A 33 -15.69 -2.65 10.81
C PHE A 33 -14.38 -1.88 10.73
N THR A 34 -14.29 -0.71 11.35
CA THR A 34 -13.11 0.14 11.26
C THR A 34 -12.91 0.98 12.51
N LEU A 35 -11.70 1.45 12.74
CA LEU A 35 -11.45 2.37 13.84
C LEU A 35 -12.13 3.71 13.61
N LEU A 36 -12.05 4.23 12.39
CA LEU A 36 -12.49 5.57 12.02
C LEU A 36 -13.05 5.56 10.60
N HIS A 37 -14.08 6.35 10.38
CA HIS A 37 -14.67 6.59 9.07
C HIS A 37 -14.93 8.08 8.86
N GLN A 38 -14.51 8.59 7.70
CA GLN A 38 -14.88 9.92 7.20
C GLN A 38 -15.90 9.73 6.06
N PRO A 39 -17.19 9.98 6.29
CA PRO A 39 -18.22 9.80 5.27
C PRO A 39 -17.92 10.58 3.99
N GLY A 40 -18.16 9.96 2.83
CA GLY A 40 -17.96 10.57 1.51
C GLY A 40 -16.51 10.64 1.06
N SER A 41 -15.55 10.05 1.80
CA SER A 41 -14.13 10.05 1.42
C SER A 41 -13.72 8.84 0.58
N LEU A 42 -14.63 7.91 0.33
CA LEU A 42 -14.35 6.62 -0.30
C LEU A 42 -15.26 6.32 -1.50
N PRO A 43 -14.90 5.32 -2.35
CA PRO A 43 -15.75 4.90 -3.45
C PRO A 43 -17.12 4.38 -2.98
N GLY A 44 -18.14 4.60 -3.83
CA GLY A 44 -19.51 4.18 -3.58
C GLY A 44 -19.71 2.72 -3.11
N PRO A 45 -18.99 1.73 -3.66
CA PRO A 45 -19.11 0.34 -3.18
C PRO A 45 -18.80 0.16 -1.70
N ILE A 46 -17.84 0.91 -1.13
CA ILE A 46 -17.52 0.88 0.30
C ILE A 46 -18.58 1.67 1.09
N GLU A 47 -18.87 2.89 0.66
CA GLU A 47 -19.83 3.77 1.36
C GLU A 47 -21.27 3.22 1.38
N SER A 48 -21.61 2.33 0.46
CA SER A 48 -22.94 1.68 0.41
C SER A 48 -23.10 0.54 1.42
N ARG A 49 -22.06 0.17 2.16
CA ARG A 49 -22.14 -0.89 3.18
C ARG A 49 -22.42 -0.32 4.56
N PRO A 50 -23.05 -1.11 5.46
CA PRO A 50 -23.07 -0.77 6.88
C PRO A 50 -21.64 -0.66 7.40
N ILE A 51 -21.27 0.50 7.99
CA ILE A 51 -19.95 0.77 8.54
C ILE A 51 -20.05 0.96 10.03
N HIS A 52 -19.39 0.09 10.78
CA HIS A 52 -19.31 0.09 12.23
C HIS A 52 -17.97 0.68 12.66
N VAL A 53 -18.00 1.69 13.51
CA VAL A 53 -16.82 2.42 13.94
C VAL A 53 -16.48 2.16 15.41
N SER A 54 -15.20 2.29 15.76
CA SER A 54 -14.76 2.19 17.15
C SER A 54 -15.11 3.43 17.98
N PRO A 55 -15.02 3.38 19.31
CA PRO A 55 -15.21 4.55 20.16
C PRO A 55 -14.27 5.72 19.86
N LEU A 56 -13.13 5.51 19.20
CA LEU A 56 -12.25 6.58 18.78
C LEU A 56 -12.91 7.56 17.80
N GLN A 57 -13.92 7.13 17.05
CA GLN A 57 -14.67 7.99 16.13
C GLN A 57 -15.23 9.23 16.82
N HIS A 58 -15.59 9.13 18.11
CA HIS A 58 -16.22 10.21 18.89
C HIS A 58 -15.22 11.22 19.47
N VAL A 59 -13.91 11.01 19.29
CA VAL A 59 -12.89 11.98 19.73
C VAL A 59 -12.92 13.20 18.81
N PRO A 60 -13.12 14.43 19.35
CA PRO A 60 -13.17 15.63 18.53
C PRO A 60 -11.92 15.81 17.64
N GLY A 61 -12.14 16.05 16.33
CA GLY A 61 -11.05 16.26 15.39
C GLY A 61 -10.20 15.02 15.08
N VAL A 62 -10.68 13.82 15.45
CA VAL A 62 -9.94 12.56 15.30
C VAL A 62 -9.41 12.32 13.90
N VAL A 63 -10.17 12.59 12.86
CA VAL A 63 -9.78 12.37 11.46
C VAL A 63 -8.49 13.13 11.08
N ARG A 64 -8.26 14.29 11.68
CA ARG A 64 -7.04 15.09 11.43
C ARG A 64 -5.82 14.57 12.20
N HIS A 65 -6.04 13.94 13.37
CA HIS A 65 -4.98 13.59 14.32
C HIS A 65 -4.92 12.09 14.66
N TYR A 66 -5.65 11.23 13.96
CA TYR A 66 -5.78 9.80 14.28
C TYR A 66 -4.44 9.07 14.45
N ARG A 67 -3.41 9.46 13.67
CA ARG A 67 -2.08 8.86 13.78
C ARG A 67 -1.44 9.08 15.15
N SER A 68 -1.76 10.19 15.82
CA SER A 68 -1.29 10.46 17.19
C SER A 68 -2.00 9.60 18.24
N LEU A 69 -3.13 8.99 17.88
CA LEU A 69 -3.89 8.06 18.74
C LEU A 69 -3.44 6.62 18.62
N LEU A 70 -2.32 6.36 17.94
CA LEU A 70 -1.77 5.01 17.77
C LEU A 70 -1.73 4.18 19.06
N PRO A 71 -1.31 4.72 20.22
CA PRO A 71 -1.31 3.96 21.47
C PRO A 71 -2.71 3.48 21.95
N LEU A 72 -3.77 4.15 21.51
CA LEU A 72 -5.16 3.79 21.85
C LEU A 72 -5.80 2.84 20.84
N MET A 73 -5.22 2.67 19.65
CA MET A 73 -5.78 1.82 18.60
C MET A 73 -5.89 0.34 18.99
N PRO A 74 -4.92 -0.28 19.73
CA PRO A 74 -5.06 -1.62 20.26
C PRO A 74 -6.31 -1.81 21.15
N TRP A 75 -6.60 -0.83 22.00
CA TRP A 75 -7.81 -0.85 22.81
C TRP A 75 -9.08 -0.67 21.95
N ALA A 76 -9.03 0.23 20.98
CA ALA A 76 -10.19 0.57 20.16
C ALA A 76 -10.61 -0.58 19.23
N VAL A 77 -9.66 -1.30 18.63
CA VAL A 77 -9.99 -2.48 17.80
C VAL A 77 -10.63 -3.58 18.65
N GLY A 78 -10.24 -3.70 19.92
CA GLY A 78 -10.83 -4.62 20.89
C GLY A 78 -12.27 -4.31 21.26
N ARG A 79 -12.82 -3.15 20.85
CA ARG A 79 -14.22 -2.74 21.11
C ARG A 79 -15.15 -2.96 19.91
N LEU A 80 -14.61 -3.38 18.78
CA LEU A 80 -15.42 -3.76 17.63
C LEU A 80 -16.02 -5.16 17.87
N ASP A 81 -17.30 -5.31 17.57
CA ASP A 81 -18.05 -6.55 17.84
C ASP A 81 -18.48 -7.22 16.54
N VAL A 82 -17.87 -8.36 16.24
CA VAL A 82 -18.15 -9.17 15.05
C VAL A 82 -18.96 -10.44 15.36
N ARG A 83 -19.70 -10.47 16.47
CA ARG A 83 -20.60 -11.57 16.78
C ARG A 83 -21.72 -11.69 15.74
N GLY A 84 -22.12 -12.92 15.42
CA GLY A 84 -23.20 -13.20 14.47
C GLY A 84 -22.79 -13.14 13.00
N PHE A 85 -21.47 -13.05 12.71
CA PHE A 85 -20.92 -13.25 11.38
C PHE A 85 -20.42 -14.70 11.21
N ASP A 86 -20.36 -15.16 9.96
CA ASP A 86 -19.91 -16.52 9.62
C ASP A 86 -18.41 -16.55 9.28
N LEU A 87 -17.85 -15.40 8.89
CA LEU A 87 -16.47 -15.22 8.50
C LEU A 87 -16.01 -13.78 8.83
N VAL A 88 -14.80 -13.64 9.35
CA VAL A 88 -14.11 -12.35 9.48
C VAL A 88 -12.95 -12.30 8.49
N VAL A 89 -12.86 -11.22 7.70
CA VAL A 89 -11.71 -10.92 6.85
C VAL A 89 -11.15 -9.58 7.26
N SER A 90 -9.94 -9.56 7.82
CA SER A 90 -9.27 -8.31 8.19
C SER A 90 -8.21 -7.92 7.17
N THR A 91 -8.18 -6.64 6.79
CA THR A 91 -7.14 -6.01 5.96
C THR A 91 -6.33 -5.07 6.84
N SER A 92 -5.05 -5.38 7.05
CA SER A 92 -4.29 -4.76 8.14
C SER A 92 -2.90 -4.28 7.74
N HIS A 93 -2.62 -3.05 8.10
CA HIS A 93 -1.26 -2.48 8.14
C HIS A 93 -0.95 -1.88 9.53
N CYS A 94 -1.90 -2.03 10.48
CA CYS A 94 -1.79 -1.55 11.85
C CYS A 94 -2.40 -2.54 12.84
N VAL A 95 -3.68 -2.37 13.20
CA VAL A 95 -4.32 -3.11 14.31
C VAL A 95 -5.46 -4.02 13.88
N ALA A 96 -6.02 -3.89 12.68
CA ALA A 96 -7.23 -4.60 12.25
C ALA A 96 -7.16 -6.12 12.44
N LYS A 97 -6.00 -6.75 12.21
CA LYS A 97 -5.77 -8.19 12.45
C LYS A 97 -5.95 -8.60 13.92
N GLY A 98 -5.86 -7.62 14.83
CA GLY A 98 -5.98 -7.83 16.28
C GLY A 98 -7.42 -7.74 16.80
N ILE A 99 -8.43 -7.70 15.92
CA ILE A 99 -9.83 -7.71 16.33
C ILE A 99 -10.13 -9.01 17.11
N PRO A 100 -10.86 -8.93 18.24
CA PRO A 100 -11.30 -10.13 18.95
C PRO A 100 -12.41 -10.82 18.14
N VAL A 101 -12.14 -12.03 17.66
CA VAL A 101 -13.10 -12.86 16.94
C VAL A 101 -13.60 -13.96 17.88
N PRO A 102 -14.92 -14.14 18.05
CA PRO A 102 -15.49 -15.19 18.86
C PRO A 102 -15.04 -16.60 18.40
N LYS A 103 -14.90 -17.51 19.35
CA LYS A 103 -14.57 -18.92 19.03
C LYS A 103 -15.58 -19.50 18.03
N GLY A 104 -15.04 -20.20 17.03
CA GLY A 104 -15.88 -20.84 16.00
C GLY A 104 -16.21 -19.97 14.80
N ILE A 105 -15.83 -18.67 14.79
CA ILE A 105 -15.89 -17.81 13.60
C ILE A 105 -14.50 -17.78 12.96
N PRO A 106 -14.34 -18.26 11.71
CA PRO A 106 -13.04 -18.22 11.02
C PRO A 106 -12.56 -16.79 10.79
N HIS A 107 -11.26 -16.56 10.96
CA HIS A 107 -10.62 -15.27 10.71
C HIS A 107 -9.47 -15.39 9.71
N LEU A 108 -9.64 -14.76 8.53
CA LEU A 108 -8.60 -14.57 7.53
C LEU A 108 -8.03 -13.15 7.65
N ALA A 109 -6.73 -13.02 7.85
CA ALA A 109 -6.06 -11.72 7.81
C ALA A 109 -5.30 -11.52 6.49
N TYR A 110 -5.59 -10.45 5.77
CA TYR A 110 -4.80 -9.96 4.64
C TYR A 110 -3.90 -8.81 5.12
N VAL A 111 -2.59 -8.99 5.06
CA VAL A 111 -1.62 -8.11 5.70
C VAL A 111 -0.83 -7.32 4.65
N PHE A 112 -0.92 -6.00 4.71
CA PHE A 112 -0.12 -5.09 3.88
C PHE A 112 1.26 -4.86 4.45
N ALA A 113 1.42 -4.90 5.76
CA ALA A 113 2.70 -4.82 6.46
C ALA A 113 2.51 -5.11 7.95
N PRO A 114 3.52 -5.63 8.67
CA PRO A 114 3.69 -5.35 10.09
C PRO A 114 3.72 -3.85 10.33
N MET A 115 3.33 -3.35 11.52
CA MET A 115 3.33 -1.91 11.82
C MET A 115 4.64 -1.23 11.42
N ARG A 116 4.81 -0.87 10.11
CA ARG A 116 6.08 -0.42 9.52
C ARG A 116 6.80 0.66 10.32
N TYR A 117 6.04 1.62 10.87
CA TYR A 117 6.55 2.71 11.69
C TYR A 117 7.01 2.28 13.10
N MET A 118 6.74 1.05 13.52
CA MET A 118 7.27 0.46 14.76
C MET A 118 8.36 -0.58 14.50
N TRP A 119 8.43 -1.15 13.28
CA TRP A 119 9.44 -2.12 12.89
C TRP A 119 10.52 -1.48 12.01
N ASP A 120 10.44 -1.65 10.72
CA ASP A 120 11.52 -1.39 9.77
C ASP A 120 11.73 0.10 9.47
N LEU A 121 10.66 0.89 9.43
CA LEU A 121 10.70 2.31 9.06
C LEU A 121 10.65 3.25 10.28
N PHE A 122 10.99 2.76 11.49
CA PHE A 122 10.91 3.59 12.69
C PHE A 122 11.74 4.87 12.56
N ASP A 123 12.98 4.76 12.11
CA ASP A 123 13.88 5.91 12.00
C ASP A 123 13.46 6.86 10.87
N GLU A 124 12.85 6.37 9.80
CA GLU A 124 12.31 7.23 8.73
C GLU A 124 11.18 8.14 9.20
N TYR A 125 10.37 7.68 10.17
CA TYR A 125 9.27 8.46 10.73
C TYR A 125 9.70 9.32 11.93
N PHE A 126 10.63 8.83 12.74
CA PHE A 126 10.96 9.41 14.04
C PHE A 126 12.42 9.88 14.17
N ALA A 127 13.20 9.96 13.08
CA ALA A 127 14.54 10.53 13.10
C ALA A 127 14.54 12.04 13.45
N PRO A 128 15.70 12.60 13.87
CA PRO A 128 15.88 14.05 13.99
C PRO A 128 15.48 14.76 12.70
N GLY A 129 14.72 15.84 12.81
CA GLY A 129 14.21 16.60 11.66
C GLY A 129 12.92 16.04 11.03
N ARG A 130 12.51 14.80 11.37
CA ARG A 130 11.24 14.20 10.91
C ARG A 130 10.11 14.37 11.92
N ALA A 131 10.40 14.21 13.20
CA ALA A 131 9.44 14.41 14.28
C ALA A 131 10.01 15.29 15.40
N ARG A 132 9.13 16.02 16.11
CA ARG A 132 9.49 16.82 17.28
C ARG A 132 10.04 15.91 18.39
N TRP A 133 11.00 16.41 19.19
CA TRP A 133 11.67 15.60 20.20
C TRP A 133 10.73 14.89 21.21
N PRO A 134 9.60 15.48 21.70
CA PRO A 134 8.70 14.76 22.60
C PRO A 134 8.01 13.59 21.94
N VAL A 135 7.62 13.73 20.65
CA VAL A 135 7.00 12.67 19.85
C VAL A 135 7.98 11.51 19.65
N ARG A 136 9.26 11.83 19.39
CA ARG A 136 10.31 10.83 19.24
C ARG A 136 10.54 10.03 20.52
N LEU A 137 10.61 10.73 21.66
CA LEU A 137 10.78 10.09 22.96
C LEU A 137 9.59 9.18 23.28
N GLY A 138 8.36 9.69 23.10
CA GLY A 138 7.13 8.90 23.28
C GLY A 138 7.07 7.69 22.38
N ALA A 139 7.40 7.83 21.08
CA ALA A 139 7.44 6.72 20.13
C ALA A 139 8.46 5.65 20.53
N ARG A 140 9.66 6.05 20.99
CA ARG A 140 10.69 5.12 21.47
C ARG A 140 10.23 4.35 22.73
N ALA A 141 9.59 5.04 23.67
CA ALA A 141 9.07 4.41 24.88
C ALA A 141 7.93 3.41 24.59
N LEU A 142 7.05 3.73 23.63
CA LEU A 142 5.90 2.89 23.25
C LEU A 142 6.26 1.75 22.29
N ARG A 143 7.37 1.86 21.56
CA ARG A 143 7.80 0.89 20.55
C ARG A 143 7.81 -0.55 21.02
N PRO A 144 8.46 -0.93 22.16
CA PRO A 144 8.50 -2.30 22.62
C PRO A 144 7.12 -2.87 22.93
N TRP A 145 6.25 -2.07 23.53
CA TRP A 145 4.89 -2.46 23.85
C TRP A 145 4.05 -2.69 22.59
N LEU A 146 4.11 -1.78 21.61
CA LEU A 146 3.41 -1.93 20.34
C LEU A 146 3.93 -3.12 19.53
N GLN A 147 5.24 -3.36 19.51
CA GLN A 147 5.82 -4.54 18.87
C GLN A 147 5.37 -5.84 19.53
N ALA A 148 5.33 -5.87 20.87
CA ALA A 148 4.85 -7.04 21.61
C ALA A 148 3.36 -7.31 21.36
N TRP A 149 2.54 -6.25 21.32
CA TRP A 149 1.13 -6.35 20.98
C TRP A 149 0.94 -6.84 19.53
N ASP A 150 1.65 -6.25 18.58
CA ASP A 150 1.60 -6.58 17.15
C ASP A 150 2.00 -8.05 16.89
N ARG A 151 3.06 -8.52 17.55
CA ARG A 151 3.48 -9.93 17.50
C ARG A 151 2.44 -10.86 18.13
N ARG A 152 1.94 -10.54 19.32
CA ARG A 152 0.95 -11.38 20.01
C ARG A 152 -0.34 -11.51 19.19
N THR A 153 -0.85 -10.41 18.64
CA THR A 153 -2.10 -10.42 17.87
C THR A 153 -1.94 -11.01 16.47
N SER A 154 -0.74 -11.17 15.97
CA SER A 154 -0.51 -11.93 14.73
C SER A 154 -0.90 -13.42 14.85
N ALA A 155 -1.03 -13.95 16.06
CA ALA A 155 -1.48 -15.32 16.31
C ALA A 155 -2.98 -15.49 16.34
N LEU A 156 -3.76 -14.40 16.33
CA LEU A 156 -5.24 -14.45 16.41
C LEU A 156 -5.91 -14.95 15.11
N PRO A 157 -5.49 -14.54 13.91
CA PRO A 157 -6.09 -15.04 12.68
C PRO A 157 -5.79 -16.53 12.47
N ASP A 158 -6.80 -17.29 12.06
CA ASP A 158 -6.69 -18.72 11.70
C ASP A 158 -5.88 -18.94 10.42
N ALA A 159 -5.97 -17.98 9.49
CA ALA A 159 -5.16 -17.92 8.27
C ALA A 159 -4.69 -16.48 8.01
N MET A 160 -3.53 -16.36 7.37
CA MET A 160 -2.93 -15.07 7.05
C MET A 160 -2.34 -15.09 5.64
N LEU A 161 -2.58 -14.00 4.91
CA LEU A 161 -2.02 -13.75 3.59
C LEU A 161 -1.18 -12.47 3.63
N ALA A 162 -0.11 -12.43 2.86
CA ALA A 162 0.64 -11.21 2.59
C ALA A 162 0.28 -10.66 1.20
N ASP A 163 0.41 -9.35 1.02
CA ASP A 163 0.20 -8.68 -0.26
C ASP A 163 1.38 -8.84 -1.24
N SER A 164 2.52 -9.34 -0.76
CA SER A 164 3.75 -9.53 -1.54
C SER A 164 4.71 -10.49 -0.84
N GLU A 165 5.66 -11.04 -1.59
CA GLU A 165 6.78 -11.81 -1.03
C GLU A 165 7.65 -10.95 -0.11
N HIS A 166 7.79 -9.67 -0.45
CA HIS A 166 8.49 -8.72 0.42
C HIS A 166 7.82 -8.61 1.78
N VAL A 167 6.50 -8.48 1.84
CA VAL A 167 5.74 -8.43 3.08
C VAL A 167 5.74 -9.79 3.79
N ALA A 168 5.66 -10.90 3.08
CA ALA A 168 5.78 -12.24 3.67
C ALA A 168 7.11 -12.40 4.42
N ARG A 169 8.24 -11.96 3.83
CA ARG A 169 9.55 -11.93 4.51
C ARG A 169 9.56 -11.01 5.73
N ARG A 170 8.89 -9.86 5.69
CA ARG A 170 8.76 -8.94 6.84
C ARG A 170 7.91 -9.56 7.96
N ILE A 171 6.83 -10.25 7.63
CA ILE A 171 6.00 -11.01 8.57
C ILE A 171 6.85 -12.09 9.26
N ALA A 172 7.62 -12.84 8.50
CA ALA A 172 8.51 -13.87 9.07
C ALA A 172 9.52 -13.27 10.05
N ARG A 173 10.14 -12.14 9.72
CA ARG A 173 11.09 -11.44 10.62
C ARG A 173 10.42 -10.84 11.85
N ALA A 174 9.26 -10.18 11.69
CA ALA A 174 8.60 -9.47 12.78
C ALA A 174 7.84 -10.40 13.74
N TRP A 175 7.16 -11.41 13.19
CA TRP A 175 6.22 -12.26 13.93
C TRP A 175 6.60 -13.73 13.98
N GLY A 176 7.60 -14.17 13.21
CA GLY A 176 8.02 -15.58 13.14
C GLY A 176 7.01 -16.46 12.40
N ARG A 177 6.18 -15.92 11.53
CA ARG A 177 5.14 -16.65 10.77
C ARG A 177 5.49 -16.74 9.29
N THR A 178 5.25 -17.93 8.71
CA THR A 178 5.21 -18.11 7.25
C THR A 178 3.78 -17.95 6.76
N VAL A 179 3.59 -17.21 5.68
CA VAL A 179 2.28 -16.88 5.11
C VAL A 179 2.30 -17.04 3.60
N GLU A 180 1.15 -17.33 3.02
CA GLU A 180 0.96 -17.34 1.57
C GLU A 180 0.83 -15.92 1.02
N VAL A 181 1.18 -15.74 -0.26
CA VAL A 181 1.08 -14.45 -0.95
C VAL A 181 -0.12 -14.46 -1.89
N VAL A 182 -0.95 -13.43 -1.77
CA VAL A 182 -1.99 -13.09 -2.73
C VAL A 182 -1.80 -11.63 -3.10
N TYR A 183 -1.32 -11.36 -4.31
CA TYR A 183 -1.08 -10.00 -4.76
C TYR A 183 -2.35 -9.16 -4.77
N PRO A 184 -2.30 -7.86 -4.41
CA PRO A 184 -3.45 -6.99 -4.36
C PRO A 184 -4.04 -6.75 -5.76
N PRO A 185 -5.33 -6.41 -5.85
CA PRO A 185 -5.98 -6.14 -7.13
C PRO A 185 -5.48 -4.80 -7.68
N VAL A 186 -4.94 -4.80 -8.88
CA VAL A 186 -4.60 -3.60 -9.63
C VAL A 186 -5.59 -3.44 -10.76
N ASP A 187 -6.17 -2.25 -10.91
CA ASP A 187 -7.11 -1.93 -11.99
C ASP A 187 -6.33 -1.74 -13.31
N VAL A 188 -5.68 -2.83 -13.73
CA VAL A 188 -4.80 -2.85 -14.90
C VAL A 188 -5.58 -2.57 -16.19
N GLU A 189 -6.85 -2.96 -16.27
CA GLU A 189 -7.68 -2.75 -17.44
C GLU A 189 -7.91 -1.26 -17.70
N ARG A 190 -8.13 -0.46 -16.68
CA ARG A 190 -8.27 1.00 -16.80
C ARG A 190 -7.03 1.63 -17.42
N PHE A 191 -5.84 1.19 -17.02
CA PHE A 191 -4.57 1.72 -17.54
C PHE A 191 -4.21 1.08 -18.89
N ALA A 192 -4.64 -0.14 -19.15
CA ALA A 192 -4.45 -0.83 -20.42
C ALA A 192 -5.44 -0.39 -21.51
N SER A 193 -6.50 0.33 -21.14
CA SER A 193 -7.50 0.82 -22.10
C SER A 193 -6.88 1.84 -23.08
N GLY A 194 -7.17 1.69 -24.38
CA GLY A 194 -6.65 2.52 -25.43
C GLY A 194 -5.30 2.08 -26.00
N GLU A 195 -4.71 2.94 -26.84
CA GLU A 195 -3.44 2.66 -27.48
C GLU A 195 -2.28 2.59 -26.49
N LEU A 196 -1.25 1.82 -26.85
CA LEU A 196 -0.01 1.75 -26.07
C LEU A 196 0.71 3.09 -26.11
N GLY A 197 1.08 3.56 -24.93
CA GLY A 197 1.84 4.80 -24.80
C GLY A 197 3.24 4.67 -25.45
N ARG A 198 3.65 5.70 -26.19
CA ARG A 198 4.99 5.77 -26.80
C ARG A 198 5.93 6.76 -26.10
N GLY A 199 5.47 7.40 -25.00
CA GLY A 199 6.27 8.37 -24.25
C GLY A 199 6.45 9.71 -24.96
N GLU A 200 5.53 10.05 -25.87
CA GLU A 200 5.61 11.23 -26.75
C GLU A 200 5.58 12.57 -25.99
N GLY A 201 5.18 12.56 -24.72
CA GLY A 201 5.23 13.75 -23.87
C GLY A 201 6.62 14.19 -23.45
N GLY A 202 7.65 13.36 -23.66
CA GLY A 202 9.05 13.68 -23.42
C GLY A 202 9.45 13.88 -21.96
N TYR A 203 8.61 13.53 -21.00
CA TYR A 203 8.86 13.67 -19.56
C TYR A 203 8.98 12.33 -18.86
N PHE A 204 9.72 12.32 -17.76
CA PHE A 204 9.67 11.25 -16.76
C PHE A 204 8.56 11.55 -15.75
N LEU A 205 7.94 10.51 -15.20
CA LEU A 205 6.79 10.66 -14.29
C LEU A 205 7.10 10.07 -12.93
N TRP A 206 6.75 10.80 -11.88
CA TRP A 206 6.68 10.30 -10.51
C TRP A 206 5.24 10.43 -10.01
N VAL A 207 4.66 9.35 -9.45
CA VAL A 207 3.29 9.32 -8.93
C VAL A 207 3.27 8.81 -7.51
N GLY A 208 2.56 9.51 -6.61
CA GLY A 208 2.36 8.99 -5.26
C GLY A 208 2.07 10.04 -4.19
N ALA A 209 1.80 9.56 -2.98
CA ALA A 209 1.73 10.42 -1.82
C ALA A 209 3.12 10.99 -1.49
N LEU A 210 3.22 12.28 -1.19
CA LEU A 210 4.48 12.94 -0.81
C LEU A 210 4.86 12.55 0.62
N ALA A 211 5.34 11.31 0.77
CA ALA A 211 5.79 10.71 2.01
C ALA A 211 7.29 10.39 1.95
N PRO A 212 8.01 10.43 3.09
CA PRO A 212 9.47 10.26 3.13
C PRO A 212 9.98 8.99 2.47
N TYR A 213 9.33 7.85 2.69
CA TYR A 213 9.75 6.56 2.18
C TYR A 213 9.63 6.42 0.66
N LYS A 214 8.85 7.28 -0.01
CA LYS A 214 8.72 7.30 -1.47
C LYS A 214 9.87 8.02 -2.18
N ARG A 215 10.79 8.62 -1.42
CA ARG A 215 12.07 9.16 -1.87
C ARG A 215 11.99 10.10 -3.08
N LEU A 216 10.95 10.95 -3.14
CA LEU A 216 10.88 12.00 -4.18
C LEU A 216 12.07 12.96 -4.10
N ASP A 217 12.68 13.13 -2.92
CA ASP A 217 13.92 13.89 -2.73
C ASP A 217 15.05 13.39 -3.65
N VAL A 218 15.20 12.09 -3.79
CA VAL A 218 16.19 11.46 -4.68
C VAL A 218 15.89 11.79 -6.15
N ALA A 219 14.62 11.68 -6.57
CA ALA A 219 14.21 12.01 -7.92
C ALA A 219 14.46 13.49 -8.23
N LEU A 220 14.10 14.40 -7.33
CA LEU A 220 14.31 15.83 -7.53
C LEU A 220 15.78 16.19 -7.69
N GLU A 221 16.68 15.59 -6.88
CA GLU A 221 18.12 15.84 -6.98
C GLU A 221 18.73 15.22 -8.25
N ALA A 222 18.31 14.01 -8.64
CA ALA A 222 18.77 13.39 -9.88
C ALA A 222 18.36 14.22 -11.11
N PHE A 223 17.11 14.68 -11.15
CA PHE A 223 16.59 15.46 -12.28
C PHE A 223 17.10 16.92 -12.28
N ARG A 224 17.56 17.44 -11.15
CA ARG A 224 18.34 18.70 -11.12
C ARG A 224 19.63 18.55 -11.89
N ARG A 225 20.35 17.43 -11.72
CA ARG A 225 21.64 17.16 -12.40
C ARG A 225 21.45 16.81 -13.87
N LEU A 226 20.36 16.13 -14.22
CA LEU A 226 20.06 15.72 -15.58
C LEU A 226 19.51 16.87 -16.45
N GLY A 227 18.81 17.83 -15.86
CA GLY A 227 18.08 18.86 -16.60
C GLY A 227 16.88 18.31 -17.40
N ALA A 228 16.57 17.03 -17.31
CA ALA A 228 15.47 16.37 -18.01
C ALA A 228 14.12 16.70 -17.37
N PRO A 229 13.01 16.72 -18.13
CA PRO A 229 11.67 17.01 -17.59
C PRO A 229 11.20 15.89 -16.65
N LEU A 230 10.83 16.24 -15.41
CA LEU A 230 10.16 15.37 -14.45
C LEU A 230 8.80 15.96 -14.06
N TRP A 231 7.73 15.18 -14.25
CA TRP A 231 6.42 15.55 -13.78
C TRP A 231 6.10 14.79 -12.49
N VAL A 232 5.57 15.52 -11.49
CA VAL A 232 5.29 14.99 -10.16
C VAL A 232 3.79 15.09 -9.90
N ALA A 233 3.12 13.95 -9.85
CA ALA A 233 1.69 13.82 -9.55
C ALA A 233 1.51 13.29 -8.11
N GLY A 234 0.83 14.07 -7.28
CA GLY A 234 0.49 13.68 -5.92
C GLY A 234 0.58 14.80 -4.91
N GLU A 235 0.06 14.52 -3.72
CA GLU A 235 0.00 15.41 -2.57
C GLU A 235 0.51 14.68 -1.30
N GLY A 236 0.86 15.44 -0.27
CA GLY A 236 1.25 14.87 1.00
C GLY A 236 2.00 15.81 1.92
N GLN A 237 2.37 15.28 3.07
CA GLN A 237 2.97 16.04 4.17
C GLN A 237 4.30 16.72 3.83
N ASP A 238 5.09 16.16 2.91
CA ASP A 238 6.42 16.65 2.54
C ASP A 238 6.38 17.72 1.45
N ARG A 239 5.18 18.11 0.94
CA ARG A 239 5.04 19.05 -0.19
C ARG A 239 5.82 20.33 0.00
N VAL A 240 5.60 21.01 1.13
CA VAL A 240 6.25 22.32 1.40
C VAL A 240 7.77 22.20 1.43
N ARG A 241 8.30 21.12 2.02
CA ARG A 241 9.73 20.85 2.09
C ARG A 241 10.33 20.59 0.70
N LEU A 242 9.66 19.72 -0.08
CA LEU A 242 10.17 19.26 -1.37
C LEU A 242 10.04 20.31 -2.49
N GLN A 243 9.07 21.23 -2.37
CA GLN A 243 8.93 22.33 -3.33
C GLN A 243 9.98 23.43 -3.16
N ARG A 244 10.62 23.54 -1.98
CA ARG A 244 11.70 24.48 -1.75
C ARG A 244 12.91 24.11 -2.61
N GLY A 245 13.33 25.02 -3.49
CA GLY A 245 14.47 24.79 -4.38
C GLY A 245 14.25 23.74 -5.47
N ARG A 246 13.01 23.55 -5.93
CA ARG A 246 12.71 22.64 -7.04
C ARG A 246 13.50 23.03 -8.29
N PRO A 247 13.99 22.04 -9.09
CA PRO A 247 14.60 22.31 -10.37
C PRO A 247 13.60 22.92 -11.36
N PRO A 248 14.03 23.82 -12.28
CA PRO A 248 13.15 24.37 -13.32
C PRO A 248 12.51 23.29 -14.21
N SER A 249 13.22 22.17 -14.42
CA SER A 249 12.76 21.02 -15.20
C SER A 249 11.64 20.22 -14.54
N VAL A 250 11.31 20.49 -13.26
CA VAL A 250 10.29 19.75 -12.51
C VAL A 250 8.94 20.46 -12.56
N ARG A 251 7.94 19.79 -13.10
CA ARG A 251 6.55 20.23 -13.11
C ARG A 251 5.73 19.53 -12.02
N TRP A 252 5.13 20.29 -11.13
CA TRP A 252 4.23 19.79 -10.09
C TRP A 252 2.78 19.84 -10.57
N LEU A 253 2.11 18.69 -10.59
CA LEU A 253 0.71 18.56 -11.02
C LEU A 253 -0.26 18.61 -9.83
N GLY A 254 0.24 18.36 -8.60
CA GLY A 254 -0.64 18.20 -7.44
C GLY A 254 -1.44 16.90 -7.48
N ALA A 255 -2.61 16.90 -6.87
CA ALA A 255 -3.54 15.79 -6.98
C ALA A 255 -4.10 15.72 -8.40
N VAL A 256 -3.85 14.61 -9.08
CA VAL A 256 -4.37 14.35 -10.43
C VAL A 256 -5.62 13.47 -10.30
N PRO A 257 -6.73 13.83 -10.95
CA PRO A 257 -7.92 12.99 -10.98
C PRO A 257 -7.64 11.60 -11.56
N ASP A 258 -8.25 10.59 -10.98
CA ASP A 258 -8.05 9.18 -11.38
C ASP A 258 -8.28 8.95 -12.88
N ALA A 259 -9.24 9.66 -13.48
CA ALA A 259 -9.54 9.57 -14.91
C ALA A 259 -8.42 10.09 -15.84
N GLU A 260 -7.57 10.99 -15.34
CA GLU A 260 -6.47 11.59 -16.10
C GLU A 260 -5.15 10.78 -15.98
N LEU A 261 -5.02 9.95 -14.94
CA LEU A 261 -3.80 9.17 -14.71
C LEU A 261 -3.39 8.28 -15.88
N PRO A 262 -4.30 7.56 -16.58
CA PRO A 262 -3.89 6.71 -17.73
C PRO A 262 -3.23 7.52 -18.86
N ALA A 263 -3.75 8.71 -19.17
CA ALA A 263 -3.15 9.57 -20.18
C ALA A 263 -1.78 10.09 -19.75
N LEU A 264 -1.64 10.44 -18.46
CA LEU A 264 -0.39 10.90 -17.88
C LEU A 264 0.69 9.81 -17.92
N TYR A 265 0.35 8.56 -17.61
CA TYR A 265 1.30 7.44 -17.77
C TYR A 265 1.68 7.23 -19.23
N ARG A 266 0.72 7.16 -20.17
CA ARG A 266 0.99 6.92 -21.59
C ARG A 266 1.94 7.95 -22.20
N GLY A 267 1.82 9.22 -21.81
CA GLY A 267 2.69 10.29 -22.27
C GLY A 267 4.12 10.26 -21.68
N ALA A 268 4.32 9.59 -20.55
CA ALA A 268 5.62 9.56 -19.89
C ALA A 268 6.62 8.68 -20.66
N ARG A 269 7.89 9.06 -20.70
CA ARG A 269 8.99 8.19 -21.18
C ARG A 269 9.13 6.98 -20.26
N ALA A 270 9.18 7.20 -18.96
CA ALA A 270 9.22 6.16 -17.93
C ALA A 270 8.64 6.67 -16.60
N LEU A 271 8.19 5.73 -15.77
CA LEU A 271 7.94 5.99 -14.36
C LEU A 271 9.25 5.97 -13.57
N VAL A 272 9.43 6.94 -12.66
CA VAL A 272 10.54 6.98 -11.68
C VAL A 272 10.02 6.55 -10.32
N PHE A 273 10.56 5.44 -9.79
CA PHE A 273 10.10 4.81 -8.57
C PHE A 273 11.26 4.58 -7.58
N PRO A 274 11.72 5.65 -6.88
CA PRO A 274 12.94 5.61 -6.07
C PRO A 274 12.74 5.13 -4.63
N GLY A 275 11.51 4.88 -4.21
CA GLY A 275 11.18 4.40 -2.88
C GLY A 275 11.13 2.88 -2.77
N GLU A 276 11.38 2.36 -1.57
CA GLU A 276 11.10 0.98 -1.24
C GLU A 276 9.65 0.86 -0.76
N GLU A 277 8.82 0.13 -1.48
CA GLU A 277 7.41 -0.09 -1.16
C GLU A 277 7.12 -1.58 -0.94
N ASP A 278 6.01 -1.85 -0.24
CA ASP A 278 5.62 -3.22 0.14
C ASP A 278 5.24 -4.07 -1.08
N PHE A 279 4.48 -3.49 -2.02
CA PHE A 279 4.13 -4.14 -3.30
C PHE A 279 4.44 -3.23 -4.50
N GLY A 280 3.89 -2.01 -4.51
CA GLY A 280 4.11 -1.09 -5.63
C GLY A 280 3.02 -1.21 -6.71
N ILE A 281 1.83 -0.68 -6.43
CA ILE A 281 0.73 -0.57 -7.41
C ILE A 281 1.13 0.35 -8.58
N VAL A 282 1.77 1.46 -8.27
CA VAL A 282 2.16 2.50 -9.24
C VAL A 282 3.05 1.98 -10.39
N PRO A 283 4.06 1.13 -10.17
CA PRO A 283 4.76 0.43 -11.25
C PRO A 283 3.82 -0.34 -12.19
N LEU A 284 2.85 -1.06 -11.66
CA LEU A 284 1.91 -1.84 -12.48
C LEU A 284 0.96 -0.96 -13.31
N GLU A 285 0.58 0.22 -12.80
CA GLU A 285 -0.18 1.21 -13.56
C GLU A 285 0.62 1.73 -14.77
N ALA A 286 1.91 2.01 -14.57
CA ALA A 286 2.81 2.40 -15.65
C ALA A 286 2.97 1.28 -16.69
N LEU A 287 3.25 0.05 -16.24
CA LEU A 287 3.39 -1.12 -17.11
C LEU A 287 2.09 -1.41 -17.89
N ALA A 288 0.92 -1.33 -17.24
CA ALA A 288 -0.38 -1.49 -17.91
C ALA A 288 -0.60 -0.44 -18.99
N SER A 289 -0.11 0.78 -18.77
CA SER A 289 -0.11 1.87 -19.77
C SER A 289 0.93 1.69 -20.89
N GLY A 290 1.69 0.58 -20.89
CA GLY A 290 2.77 0.32 -21.84
C GLY A 290 4.03 1.14 -21.58
N ARG A 291 4.27 1.58 -20.33
CA ARG A 291 5.46 2.41 -20.01
C ARG A 291 6.42 1.69 -19.07
N PRO A 292 7.74 1.82 -19.32
CA PRO A 292 8.77 1.19 -18.49
C PRO A 292 8.93 1.90 -17.14
N VAL A 293 9.62 1.23 -16.22
CA VAL A 293 9.83 1.71 -14.85
C VAL A 293 11.33 1.80 -14.54
N LEU A 294 11.77 2.93 -13.99
CA LEU A 294 13.07 3.09 -13.34
C LEU A 294 12.86 2.90 -11.83
N ALA A 295 13.18 1.75 -11.32
CA ALA A 295 12.86 1.36 -9.94
C ALA A 295 14.09 1.17 -9.07
N LEU A 296 13.98 1.53 -7.79
CA LEU A 296 14.91 1.03 -6.79
C LEU A 296 14.80 -0.50 -6.73
N GLY A 297 15.93 -1.22 -6.84
CA GLY A 297 16.00 -2.68 -6.81
C GLY A 297 15.73 -3.26 -5.42
N ARG A 298 14.64 -2.84 -4.76
CA ARG A 298 14.23 -3.30 -3.41
C ARG A 298 12.72 -3.37 -3.29
N GLY A 299 12.26 -4.12 -2.29
CA GLY A 299 10.84 -4.23 -1.98
C GLY A 299 10.01 -4.92 -3.06
N GLY A 300 8.75 -4.55 -3.16
CA GLY A 300 7.79 -5.09 -4.10
C GLY A 300 8.08 -4.76 -5.57
N ALA A 301 8.92 -3.74 -5.85
CA ALA A 301 9.35 -3.45 -7.22
C ALA A 301 10.03 -4.66 -7.88
N LEU A 302 10.76 -5.48 -7.12
CA LEU A 302 11.39 -6.72 -7.61
C LEU A 302 10.38 -7.81 -8.01
N GLU A 303 9.13 -7.66 -7.58
CA GLU A 303 8.04 -8.61 -7.87
C GLU A 303 7.17 -8.16 -9.04
N THR A 304 7.15 -6.86 -9.33
CA THR A 304 6.29 -6.24 -10.35
C THR A 304 7.04 -5.90 -11.63
N VAL A 305 8.25 -5.40 -11.52
CA VAL A 305 9.12 -5.01 -12.65
C VAL A 305 10.08 -6.16 -12.98
N THR A 306 10.39 -6.32 -14.27
CA THR A 306 11.38 -7.29 -14.77
C THR A 306 12.43 -6.56 -15.60
N PRO A 307 13.59 -7.19 -15.93
CA PRO A 307 14.60 -6.58 -16.81
C PRO A 307 14.06 -6.16 -18.19
N GLU A 308 12.98 -6.78 -18.68
CA GLU A 308 12.34 -6.45 -19.95
C GLU A 308 11.38 -5.26 -19.81
N THR A 309 10.94 -4.95 -18.59
CA THR A 309 9.91 -3.92 -18.33
C THR A 309 10.45 -2.70 -17.60
N GLY A 310 11.75 -2.70 -17.22
CA GLY A 310 12.34 -1.55 -16.54
C GLY A 310 13.80 -1.72 -16.19
N ILE A 311 14.35 -0.69 -15.57
CA ILE A 311 15.74 -0.66 -15.11
C ILE A 311 15.76 -0.54 -13.60
N PHE A 312 16.50 -1.41 -12.95
CA PHE A 312 16.78 -1.31 -11.54
C PHE A 312 18.05 -0.51 -11.25
N PHE A 313 18.00 0.31 -10.21
CA PHE A 313 19.17 0.93 -9.60
C PHE A 313 19.34 0.44 -8.16
N PRO A 314 20.59 0.27 -7.67
CA PRO A 314 20.86 -0.51 -6.46
C PRO A 314 20.61 0.27 -5.17
N GLU A 315 20.74 1.59 -5.19
CA GLU A 315 20.70 2.44 -4.00
C GLU A 315 19.78 3.65 -4.18
N PRO A 316 19.06 4.07 -3.11
CA PRO A 316 18.17 5.22 -3.17
C PRO A 316 18.97 6.55 -3.12
N THR A 317 19.89 6.74 -4.08
CA THR A 317 20.73 7.92 -4.25
C THR A 317 20.48 8.60 -5.58
N ALA A 318 20.74 9.90 -5.65
CA ALA A 318 20.60 10.64 -6.89
C ALA A 318 21.58 10.16 -7.97
N GLU A 319 22.78 9.77 -7.57
CA GLU A 319 23.83 9.23 -8.44
C GLU A 319 23.38 7.95 -9.15
N ALA A 320 22.85 6.99 -8.37
CA ALA A 320 22.35 5.72 -8.90
C ALA A 320 21.16 5.92 -9.86
N LEU A 321 20.27 6.85 -9.55
CA LEU A 321 19.14 7.19 -10.43
C LEU A 321 19.60 7.92 -11.70
N VAL A 322 20.57 8.84 -11.61
CA VAL A 322 21.17 9.50 -12.80
C VAL A 322 21.74 8.45 -13.75
N GLU A 323 22.47 7.48 -13.23
CA GLU A 323 23.04 6.40 -14.03
C GLU A 323 21.96 5.50 -14.66
N ALA A 324 20.89 5.21 -13.92
CA ALA A 324 19.75 4.48 -14.45
C ALA A 324 19.05 5.23 -15.61
N VAL A 325 18.88 6.55 -15.49
CA VAL A 325 18.32 7.39 -16.57
C VAL A 325 19.26 7.41 -17.79
N ARG A 326 20.57 7.45 -17.62
CA ARG A 326 21.51 7.37 -18.75
C ARG A 326 21.42 6.02 -19.49
N ARG A 327 21.33 4.92 -18.75
CA ARG A 327 21.12 3.58 -19.33
C ARG A 327 19.76 3.47 -20.02
N PHE A 328 18.78 4.22 -19.55
CA PHE A 328 17.44 4.22 -20.10
C PHE A 328 17.39 4.69 -21.55
N ASP A 329 18.21 5.63 -21.99
CA ASP A 329 18.24 6.11 -23.38
C ASP A 329 18.60 4.97 -24.39
N VAL A 330 19.36 3.97 -23.95
CA VAL A 330 19.62 2.75 -24.75
C VAL A 330 18.48 1.76 -24.63
N PHE A 331 18.00 1.52 -23.40
CA PHE A 331 16.91 0.58 -23.11
C PHE A 331 15.61 0.96 -23.84
N GLU A 332 15.25 2.24 -23.88
CA GLU A 332 14.02 2.76 -24.50
C GLU A 332 13.90 2.36 -25.99
N ARG A 333 15.04 2.21 -26.70
CA ARG A 333 15.07 1.84 -28.12
C ARG A 333 14.66 0.38 -28.37
N THR A 334 14.84 -0.48 -27.38
CA THR A 334 14.54 -1.92 -27.44
C THR A 334 13.37 -2.32 -26.55
N PHE A 335 12.74 -1.35 -25.90
CA PHE A 335 11.61 -1.59 -25.02
C PHE A 335 10.35 -1.95 -25.82
N HIS A 336 9.65 -2.97 -25.35
CA HIS A 336 8.39 -3.46 -25.93
C HIS A 336 7.21 -3.13 -25.00
N PRO A 337 6.38 -2.14 -25.34
CA PRO A 337 5.22 -1.76 -24.52
C PRO A 337 4.24 -2.90 -24.28
N GLU A 338 4.10 -3.83 -25.22
CA GLU A 338 3.25 -5.01 -25.12
C GLU A 338 3.72 -5.96 -23.99
N ALA A 339 5.02 -6.15 -23.85
CA ALA A 339 5.60 -6.97 -22.77
C ALA A 339 5.32 -6.37 -21.40
N ALA A 340 5.40 -5.04 -21.27
CA ALA A 340 5.06 -4.34 -20.05
C ALA A 340 3.57 -4.52 -19.69
N ARG A 341 2.67 -4.32 -20.66
CA ARG A 341 1.23 -4.53 -20.46
C ARG A 341 0.91 -5.98 -20.09
N ALA A 342 1.52 -6.95 -20.79
CA ALA A 342 1.35 -8.38 -20.49
C ALA A 342 1.81 -8.72 -19.05
N ARG A 343 2.90 -8.09 -18.60
CA ARG A 343 3.35 -8.24 -17.20
C ARG A 343 2.32 -7.72 -16.22
N ALA A 344 1.80 -6.51 -16.43
CA ALA A 344 0.82 -5.89 -15.53
C ALA A 344 -0.49 -6.70 -15.44
N LEU A 345 -0.97 -7.26 -16.55
CA LEU A 345 -2.20 -8.08 -16.59
C LEU A 345 -2.14 -9.32 -15.69
N GLN A 346 -0.95 -9.76 -15.27
CA GLN A 346 -0.81 -10.85 -14.31
C GLN A 346 -1.24 -10.47 -12.88
N PHE A 347 -1.54 -9.20 -12.60
CA PHE A 347 -1.90 -8.68 -11.29
C PHE A 347 -3.33 -8.09 -11.26
N GLY A 348 -4.20 -8.56 -12.15
CA GLY A 348 -5.58 -8.10 -12.25
C GLY A 348 -6.48 -8.55 -11.10
N PRO A 349 -7.68 -7.94 -11.00
CA PRO A 349 -8.63 -8.20 -9.91
C PRO A 349 -9.10 -9.66 -9.82
N GLU A 350 -9.19 -10.38 -10.95
CA GLU A 350 -9.64 -11.77 -11.00
C GLU A 350 -8.67 -12.70 -10.28
N ARG A 351 -7.36 -12.47 -10.42
CA ARG A 351 -6.32 -13.26 -9.73
C ARG A 351 -6.38 -13.04 -8.23
N PHE A 352 -6.56 -11.81 -7.80
CA PHE A 352 -6.80 -11.51 -6.39
C PHE A 352 -8.04 -12.23 -5.87
N ALA A 353 -9.17 -12.11 -6.58
CA ALA A 353 -10.43 -12.73 -6.19
C ALA A 353 -10.31 -14.28 -6.11
N ALA A 354 -9.62 -14.90 -7.07
CA ALA A 354 -9.35 -16.34 -7.05
C ALA A 354 -8.51 -16.75 -5.84
N GLY A 355 -7.44 -16.01 -5.52
CA GLY A 355 -6.59 -16.24 -4.35
C GLY A 355 -7.36 -16.13 -3.03
N ILE A 356 -8.19 -15.07 -2.87
CA ILE A 356 -9.03 -14.90 -1.67
C ILE A 356 -10.06 -16.01 -1.54
N ARG A 357 -10.75 -16.40 -2.65
CA ARG A 357 -11.72 -17.51 -2.62
C ARG A 357 -11.05 -18.83 -2.23
N ALA A 358 -9.87 -19.13 -2.76
CA ALA A 358 -9.11 -20.32 -2.42
C ALA A 358 -8.72 -20.35 -0.94
N ALA A 359 -8.20 -19.25 -0.42
CA ALA A 359 -7.82 -19.11 0.99
C ALA A 359 -9.03 -19.26 1.93
N VAL A 360 -10.17 -18.63 1.60
CA VAL A 360 -11.41 -18.76 2.36
C VAL A 360 -11.94 -20.20 2.31
N ALA A 361 -11.96 -20.85 1.15
CA ALA A 361 -12.38 -22.24 1.01
C ALA A 361 -11.52 -23.18 1.84
N ALA A 362 -10.19 -23.03 1.77
CA ALA A 362 -9.25 -23.80 2.57
C ALA A 362 -9.44 -23.56 4.08
N LEU A 363 -9.71 -22.32 4.49
CA LEU A 363 -9.97 -21.96 5.88
C LEU A 363 -11.27 -22.61 6.40
N LEU A 364 -12.35 -22.57 5.61
CA LEU A 364 -13.66 -23.14 5.98
C LEU A 364 -13.65 -24.68 6.00
N ALA A 365 -12.79 -25.32 5.22
CA ALA A 365 -12.64 -26.78 5.18
C ALA A 365 -11.83 -27.35 6.36
N ARG A 366 -11.13 -26.50 7.14
CA ARG A 366 -10.35 -26.96 8.31
C ARG A 366 -11.29 -27.47 9.40
N PRO A 367 -11.04 -28.64 10.01
CA PRO A 367 -11.74 -29.06 11.22
C PRO A 367 -11.59 -27.94 12.27
N ARG A 368 -12.70 -27.50 12.85
CA ARG A 368 -12.70 -26.46 13.88
C ARG A 368 -12.05 -27.02 15.15
N ALA A 369 -10.74 -26.89 15.27
CA ALA A 369 -10.05 -27.18 16.52
C ALA A 369 -10.49 -26.13 17.56
N ALA A 370 -10.86 -26.60 18.76
CA ALA A 370 -11.07 -25.72 19.90
C ALA A 370 -9.73 -25.05 20.23
N SER A 371 -9.52 -23.82 19.78
CA SER A 371 -8.30 -23.06 20.08
C SER A 371 -8.21 -22.79 21.58
N PRO A 372 -7.13 -23.20 22.26
CA PRO A 372 -6.87 -22.82 23.63
C PRO A 372 -6.12 -21.50 23.65
N VAL A 373 -6.82 -20.38 23.74
CA VAL A 373 -6.18 -19.13 24.17
C VAL A 373 -7.07 -18.52 25.26
N PRO A 374 -6.64 -18.52 26.52
CA PRO A 374 -7.28 -17.72 27.56
C PRO A 374 -6.92 -16.25 27.36
N TRP A 375 -7.88 -15.39 27.61
CA TRP A 375 -7.78 -13.93 27.63
C TRP A 375 -6.91 -13.40 28.76
#